data_1d2d7fdb9d2ef90d50d46191266b71e2
#
_entry.id   1d2d7fdb9d2ef90d50d46191266b71e2
#
_cell.length_a   1.000
_cell.length_b   1.000
_cell.length_c   1.000
_cell.angle_alpha   90.00
_cell.angle_beta   90.00
_cell.angle_gamma   90.00
#
_symmetry.space_group_name_H-M   'P 1'
#
loop_
_entity.id
_entity.type
_entity.pdbx_description
1 polymer ?
#
loop_
_entity_poly.entity_id
_entity_poly.type
_entity_poly.pdbx_seq_one_letter_code
_entity_poly.pdbx_strand_id
1 'polypeptide(L)'
;KGIFPASVDLTTDLHSMGQWIQEGERTIFETVISIEKANKQVLVPMDEENLDGLNFLAGKRVDEVNKMAELGTQLAHIDGGVPNIHISFEKIDEYNIGQFIYFFERACGISGYVLGVNPFNQPGVEAYKKNMFALLDKPGYEKESKAIKERLNK
;
A
#
# COMPACT_ATOMS: atom_id res chain seq x y z
N LYS A 1 5.82 -0.03 18.64
CA LYS A 1 6.83 -0.48 17.68
C LYS A 1 6.11 -1.14 16.51
N GLY A 2 6.49 -0.84 15.30
CA GLY A 2 5.90 -1.46 14.11
C GLY A 2 6.31 -0.72 12.85
N ILE A 3 6.18 -1.40 11.71
CA ILE A 3 6.28 -0.82 10.38
C ILE A 3 4.88 -0.36 10.01
N PHE A 4 4.75 0.88 9.53
CA PHE A 4 3.50 1.40 9.02
C PHE A 4 3.47 1.19 7.50
N PRO A 5 2.63 0.28 6.98
CA PRO A 5 2.48 0.09 5.56
C PRO A 5 1.62 1.20 4.95
N ALA A 6 2.04 1.71 3.80
CA ALA A 6 1.24 2.60 2.96
C ALA A 6 1.26 2.08 1.53
N SER A 7 0.17 2.22 0.82
CA SER A 7 0.09 1.86 -0.60
C SER A 7 0.31 3.08 -1.48
N VAL A 8 1.00 2.86 -2.59
CA VAL A 8 1.25 3.85 -3.64
C VAL A 8 0.95 3.19 -4.98
N ASP A 9 0.24 3.87 -5.83
CA ASP A 9 -0.10 3.39 -7.17
C ASP A 9 0.72 4.16 -8.21
N LEU A 10 1.80 3.56 -8.64
CA LEU A 10 2.65 4.11 -9.68
C LEU A 10 2.18 3.55 -11.06
N THR A 11 2.10 4.37 -12.11
CA THR A 11 2.68 5.71 -12.33
C THR A 11 1.83 6.88 -11.82
N THR A 12 0.60 6.65 -11.40
CA THR A 12 -0.34 7.70 -10.98
C THR A 12 0.25 8.62 -9.91
N ASP A 13 0.90 8.04 -8.90
CA ASP A 13 1.44 8.77 -7.75
C ASP A 13 2.91 9.21 -7.91
N LEU A 14 3.48 9.14 -9.12
CA LEU A 14 4.90 9.51 -9.32
C LEU A 14 5.20 10.96 -8.94
N HIS A 15 4.29 11.91 -9.26
CA HIS A 15 4.46 13.33 -8.96
C HIS A 15 4.06 13.73 -7.53
N SER A 16 3.64 12.76 -6.73
CA SER A 16 3.31 12.96 -5.32
C SER A 16 4.23 12.09 -4.45
N MET A 17 3.83 10.86 -4.18
CA MET A 17 4.58 9.94 -3.32
C MET A 17 5.90 9.47 -3.98
N GLY A 18 5.93 9.31 -5.31
CA GLY A 18 7.14 8.90 -6.02
C GLY A 18 8.28 9.91 -5.85
N GLN A 19 7.97 11.21 -5.95
CA GLN A 19 8.94 12.28 -5.69
C GLN A 19 9.48 12.21 -4.25
N TRP A 20 8.61 11.99 -3.27
CA TRP A 20 9.03 11.87 -1.88
C TRP A 20 9.87 10.61 -1.62
N ILE A 21 9.51 9.48 -2.25
CA ILE A 21 10.29 8.24 -2.17
C ILE A 21 11.70 8.48 -2.73
N GLN A 22 11.80 9.15 -3.90
CA GLN A 22 13.07 9.40 -4.58
C GLN A 22 13.99 10.36 -3.82
N GLU A 23 13.45 11.47 -3.27
CA GLU A 23 14.24 12.59 -2.74
C GLU A 23 14.09 12.79 -1.20
N GLY A 24 13.14 12.10 -0.57
CA GLY A 24 12.86 12.21 0.86
C GLY A 24 13.89 11.50 1.74
N GLU A 25 13.62 11.45 3.04
CA GLU A 25 14.46 10.76 4.01
C GLU A 25 14.50 9.24 3.76
N ARG A 26 15.66 8.63 3.92
CA ARG A 26 15.88 7.17 3.73
C ARG A 26 15.43 6.36 4.94
N THR A 27 14.14 6.48 5.27
CA THR A 27 13.49 5.78 6.41
C THR A 27 12.51 4.71 5.96
N ILE A 28 12.33 4.54 4.65
CA ILE A 28 11.40 3.59 4.04
C ILE A 28 12.11 2.53 3.22
N PHE A 29 11.41 1.46 2.93
CA PHE A 29 11.71 0.50 1.86
C PHE A 29 10.45 0.24 1.06
N GLU A 30 10.59 -0.19 -0.17
CA GLU A 30 9.47 -0.52 -1.03
C GLU A 30 9.27 -2.03 -1.15
N THR A 31 8.02 -2.43 -1.32
CA THR A 31 7.66 -3.75 -1.84
C THR A 31 6.89 -3.55 -3.14
N VAL A 32 7.55 -3.80 -4.25
CA VAL A 32 6.95 -3.69 -5.59
C VAL A 32 6.21 -4.97 -5.90
N ILE A 33 4.93 -4.84 -6.22
CA ILE A 33 4.05 -5.96 -6.59
C ILE A 33 3.89 -5.94 -8.10
N SER A 34 4.30 -7.01 -8.75
CA SER A 34 4.38 -7.14 -10.19
C SER A 34 3.55 -8.30 -10.70
N ILE A 35 2.86 -8.08 -11.82
CA ILE A 35 2.07 -9.11 -12.51
C ILE A 35 2.77 -9.46 -13.82
N GLU A 36 3.06 -10.74 -14.03
CA GLU A 36 3.83 -11.18 -15.20
C GLU A 36 3.01 -11.24 -16.48
N LYS A 37 1.73 -11.64 -16.37
CA LYS A 37 0.85 -11.81 -17.52
C LYS A 37 -0.43 -10.99 -17.37
N ALA A 38 -0.67 -10.09 -18.28
CA ALA A 38 -1.93 -9.37 -18.37
C ALA A 38 -3.07 -10.30 -18.80
N ASN A 39 -4.24 -10.17 -18.17
CA ASN A 39 -5.42 -10.97 -18.53
C ASN A 39 -6.00 -10.60 -19.90
N LYS A 40 -5.70 -9.40 -20.39
CA LYS A 40 -6.13 -8.92 -21.71
C LYS A 40 -5.01 -8.13 -22.35
N GLN A 41 -4.95 -8.15 -23.68
CA GLN A 41 -4.00 -7.37 -24.45
C GLN A 41 -4.72 -6.16 -25.05
N VAL A 42 -4.16 -4.98 -24.83
CA VAL A 42 -4.59 -3.72 -25.42
C VAL A 42 -3.37 -3.12 -26.11
N LEU A 43 -3.49 -2.75 -27.36
CA LEU A 43 -2.42 -2.09 -28.09
C LEU A 43 -2.62 -0.58 -28.09
N VAL A 44 -1.52 0.16 -28.01
CA VAL A 44 -1.52 1.61 -28.16
C VAL A 44 -1.84 1.93 -29.62
N PRO A 45 -2.88 2.72 -29.91
CA PRO A 45 -3.21 3.10 -31.28
C PRO A 45 -2.20 4.10 -31.86
N MET A 46 -2.14 4.19 -33.16
CA MET A 46 -1.45 5.28 -33.86
C MET A 46 -2.37 6.50 -33.90
N ASP A 47 -1.82 7.68 -33.63
CA ASP A 47 -2.48 8.96 -33.85
C ASP A 47 -1.90 9.62 -35.12
N GLU A 48 -2.75 9.93 -36.11
CA GLU A 48 -2.31 10.50 -37.38
C GLU A 48 -1.61 11.86 -37.21
N GLU A 49 -2.07 12.66 -36.25
CA GLU A 49 -1.54 14.01 -35.98
C GLU A 49 -0.38 14.00 -34.99
N ASN A 50 -0.21 12.92 -34.20
CA ASN A 50 0.83 12.77 -33.18
C ASN A 50 0.93 13.98 -32.23
N LEU A 51 -0.22 14.50 -31.80
CA LEU A 51 -0.28 15.73 -31.02
C LEU A 51 0.39 15.63 -29.64
N ASP A 52 0.40 14.43 -29.07
CA ASP A 52 1.03 14.14 -27.77
C ASP A 52 2.48 13.65 -27.89
N GLY A 53 2.97 13.43 -29.13
CA GLY A 53 4.32 12.91 -29.38
C GLY A 53 4.50 11.44 -29.01
N LEU A 54 3.45 10.67 -28.72
CA LEU A 54 3.51 9.30 -28.21
C LEU A 54 3.46 8.20 -29.27
N ASN A 55 3.49 8.53 -30.56
CA ASN A 55 3.46 7.52 -31.61
C ASN A 55 4.63 6.51 -31.58
N PHE A 56 5.70 6.79 -30.85
CA PHE A 56 6.76 5.80 -30.61
C PHE A 56 6.29 4.60 -29.77
N LEU A 57 5.14 4.72 -29.10
CA LEU A 57 4.48 3.64 -28.36
C LEU A 57 3.48 2.88 -29.24
N ALA A 58 3.09 3.40 -30.41
CA ALA A 58 2.07 2.80 -31.25
C ALA A 58 2.42 1.34 -31.59
N GLY A 59 1.43 0.46 -31.50
CA GLY A 59 1.58 -0.98 -31.69
C GLY A 59 2.19 -1.73 -30.51
N LYS A 60 2.69 -1.06 -29.49
CA LYS A 60 3.14 -1.72 -28.25
C LYS A 60 1.95 -2.07 -27.38
N ARG A 61 2.08 -3.11 -26.58
CA ARG A 61 1.07 -3.48 -25.59
C ARG A 61 1.12 -2.54 -24.39
N VAL A 62 -0.04 -2.13 -23.88
CA VAL A 62 -0.15 -1.25 -22.69
C VAL A 62 0.54 -1.88 -21.48
N ASP A 63 0.38 -3.19 -21.28
CA ASP A 63 1.04 -3.90 -20.17
C ASP A 63 2.58 -3.94 -20.32
N GLU A 64 3.12 -4.01 -21.53
CA GLU A 64 4.56 -3.89 -21.79
C GLU A 64 5.08 -2.49 -21.46
N VAL A 65 4.35 -1.46 -21.88
CA VAL A 65 4.69 -0.06 -21.55
C VAL A 65 4.67 0.16 -20.04
N ASN A 66 3.65 -0.34 -19.36
CA ASN A 66 3.57 -0.29 -17.89
C ASN A 66 4.74 -1.03 -17.22
N LYS A 67 5.16 -2.17 -17.76
CA LYS A 67 6.31 -2.92 -17.24
C LYS A 67 7.62 -2.14 -17.37
N MET A 68 7.81 -1.41 -18.46
CA MET A 68 8.98 -0.54 -18.63
C MET A 68 8.95 0.64 -17.64
N ALA A 69 7.79 1.20 -17.38
CA ALA A 69 7.62 2.24 -16.36
C ALA A 69 7.92 1.70 -14.94
N GLU A 70 7.44 0.49 -14.59
CA GLU A 70 7.78 -0.20 -13.35
C GLU A 70 9.29 -0.36 -13.19
N LEU A 71 9.96 -0.91 -14.18
CA LEU A 71 11.41 -1.14 -14.14
C LEU A 71 12.21 0.18 -14.06
N GLY A 72 11.82 1.20 -14.81
CA GLY A 72 12.47 2.50 -14.79
C GLY A 72 12.34 3.17 -13.41
N THR A 73 11.19 3.08 -12.79
CA THR A 73 10.95 3.61 -11.43
C THR A 73 11.76 2.86 -10.39
N GLN A 74 11.76 1.51 -10.42
CA GLN A 74 12.55 0.71 -9.49
C GLN A 74 14.05 1.04 -9.59
N LEU A 75 14.60 1.14 -10.80
CA LEU A 75 16.00 1.50 -11.00
C LEU A 75 16.33 2.86 -10.39
N ALA A 76 15.49 3.87 -10.64
CA ALA A 76 15.68 5.20 -10.07
C ALA A 76 15.67 5.18 -8.53
N HIS A 77 14.72 4.48 -7.92
CA HIS A 77 14.60 4.39 -6.46
C HIS A 77 15.79 3.62 -5.85
N ILE A 78 16.22 2.52 -6.47
CA ILE A 78 17.40 1.74 -6.03
C ILE A 78 18.67 2.61 -6.11
N ASP A 79 18.89 3.30 -7.22
CA ASP A 79 20.01 4.22 -7.38
C ASP A 79 19.97 5.38 -6.37
N GLY A 80 18.77 5.82 -6.00
CA GLY A 80 18.51 6.77 -4.92
C GLY A 80 18.70 6.21 -3.50
N GLY A 81 19.02 4.91 -3.36
CA GLY A 81 19.28 4.27 -2.07
C GLY A 81 18.02 3.77 -1.34
N VAL A 82 16.90 3.61 -2.05
CA VAL A 82 15.68 3.02 -1.46
C VAL A 82 15.73 1.50 -1.60
N PRO A 83 15.74 0.73 -0.50
CA PRO A 83 15.72 -0.73 -0.57
C PRO A 83 14.41 -1.21 -1.20
N ASN A 84 14.53 -2.14 -2.14
CA ASN A 84 13.40 -2.70 -2.88
C ASN A 84 13.27 -4.20 -2.62
N ILE A 85 12.04 -4.63 -2.33
CA ILE A 85 11.62 -6.03 -2.34
C ILE A 85 10.69 -6.21 -3.55
N HIS A 86 10.94 -7.19 -4.37
CA HIS A 86 10.12 -7.47 -5.55
C HIS A 86 9.34 -8.77 -5.33
N ILE A 87 8.01 -8.69 -5.45
CA ILE A 87 7.10 -9.83 -5.38
C ILE A 87 6.34 -9.90 -6.71
N SER A 88 6.54 -10.96 -7.46
CA SER A 88 5.79 -11.20 -8.69
C SER A 88 4.84 -12.38 -8.55
N PHE A 89 3.73 -12.34 -9.26
CA PHE A 89 2.84 -13.46 -9.47
C PHE A 89 2.35 -13.52 -10.93
N GLU A 90 2.01 -14.69 -11.37
CA GLU A 90 1.84 -14.97 -12.80
C GLU A 90 0.75 -14.13 -13.45
N LYS A 91 -0.43 -14.03 -12.81
CA LYS A 91 -1.60 -13.33 -13.34
C LYS A 91 -2.58 -12.98 -12.22
N ILE A 92 -3.53 -12.10 -12.51
CA ILE A 92 -4.65 -11.80 -11.62
C ILE A 92 -5.73 -12.86 -11.82
N ASP A 93 -5.84 -13.78 -10.87
CA ASP A 93 -6.92 -14.73 -10.70
C ASP A 93 -7.16 -15.02 -9.21
N GLU A 94 -8.21 -15.77 -8.90
CA GLU A 94 -8.63 -16.04 -7.53
C GLU A 94 -7.54 -16.78 -6.74
N TYR A 95 -6.81 -17.67 -7.40
CA TYR A 95 -5.74 -18.46 -6.78
C TYR A 95 -4.56 -17.58 -6.39
N ASN A 96 -4.03 -16.79 -7.33
CA ASN A 96 -2.89 -15.90 -7.08
C ASN A 96 -3.22 -14.81 -6.05
N ILE A 97 -4.42 -14.24 -6.13
CA ILE A 97 -4.88 -13.25 -5.14
C ILE A 97 -5.01 -13.87 -3.76
N GLY A 98 -5.57 -15.09 -3.66
CA GLY A 98 -5.65 -15.81 -2.38
C GLY A 98 -4.28 -16.08 -1.77
N GLN A 99 -3.31 -16.51 -2.58
CA GLN A 99 -1.92 -16.71 -2.12
C GLN A 99 -1.28 -15.40 -1.65
N PHE A 100 -1.50 -14.32 -2.39
CA PHE A 100 -0.98 -12.99 -2.06
C PHE A 100 -1.49 -12.47 -0.72
N ILE A 101 -2.81 -12.55 -0.49
CA ILE A 101 -3.43 -12.15 0.78
C ILE A 101 -2.84 -13.00 1.92
N TYR A 102 -2.83 -14.32 1.78
CA TYR A 102 -2.32 -15.22 2.81
C TYR A 102 -0.82 -15.01 3.09
N PHE A 103 -0.03 -14.70 2.07
CA PHE A 103 1.38 -14.35 2.25
C PHE A 103 1.54 -13.15 3.20
N PHE A 104 0.78 -12.07 2.99
CA PHE A 104 0.87 -10.89 3.85
C PHE A 104 0.26 -11.10 5.23
N GLU A 105 -0.79 -11.90 5.36
CA GLU A 105 -1.31 -12.30 6.68
C GLU A 105 -0.24 -13.05 7.49
N ARG A 106 0.45 -13.99 6.87
CA ARG A 106 1.56 -14.69 7.52
C ARG A 106 2.74 -13.77 7.83
N ALA A 107 3.13 -12.92 6.91
CA ALA A 107 4.20 -11.96 7.09
C ALA A 107 3.90 -11.01 8.27
N CYS A 108 2.66 -10.54 8.39
CA CYS A 108 2.20 -9.76 9.52
C CYS A 108 2.33 -10.52 10.85
N GLY A 109 1.84 -11.76 10.91
CA GLY A 109 1.97 -12.60 12.09
C GLY A 109 3.42 -12.83 12.51
N ILE A 110 4.29 -13.17 11.56
CA ILE A 110 5.71 -13.39 11.81
C ILE A 110 6.40 -12.09 12.28
N SER A 111 6.12 -10.97 11.63
CA SER A 111 6.70 -9.67 12.01
C SER A 111 6.27 -9.25 13.42
N GLY A 112 5.03 -9.53 13.81
CA GLY A 112 4.55 -9.31 15.18
C GLY A 112 5.35 -10.11 16.21
N TYR A 113 5.60 -11.38 15.96
CA TYR A 113 6.43 -12.20 16.83
C TYR A 113 7.88 -11.72 16.88
N VAL A 114 8.46 -11.34 15.76
CA VAL A 114 9.82 -10.74 15.71
C VAL A 114 9.90 -9.46 16.54
N LEU A 115 8.84 -8.65 16.54
CA LEU A 115 8.73 -7.44 17.36
C LEU A 115 8.42 -7.71 18.83
N GLY A 116 8.15 -8.95 19.21
CA GLY A 116 7.81 -9.35 20.58
C GLY A 116 6.41 -8.90 21.00
N VAL A 117 5.48 -8.77 20.06
CA VAL A 117 4.08 -8.43 20.32
C VAL A 117 3.15 -9.55 19.87
N ASN A 118 1.94 -9.62 20.46
CA ASN A 118 0.92 -10.55 19.99
C ASN A 118 0.23 -9.95 18.75
N PRO A 119 0.39 -10.56 17.55
CA PRO A 119 -0.21 -10.03 16.34
C PRO A 119 -1.73 -10.27 16.23
N PHE A 120 -2.33 -11.06 17.16
CA PHE A 120 -3.73 -11.48 17.13
C PHE A 120 -4.61 -10.74 18.14
N ASN A 121 -4.09 -9.74 18.84
CA ASN A 121 -4.89 -8.89 19.72
C ASN A 121 -4.84 -7.43 19.28
N GLN A 122 -5.81 -6.64 19.74
CA GLN A 122 -5.95 -5.24 19.40
C GLN A 122 -6.23 -4.37 20.64
N PRO A 123 -5.33 -4.33 21.64
CA PRO A 123 -5.62 -3.63 22.90
C PRO A 123 -5.86 -2.12 22.69
N GLY A 124 -5.28 -1.51 21.66
CA GLY A 124 -5.53 -0.11 21.32
C GLY A 124 -6.98 0.17 20.90
N VAL A 125 -7.61 -0.76 20.21
CA VAL A 125 -9.02 -0.62 19.78
C VAL A 125 -9.99 -0.70 20.96
N GLU A 126 -9.66 -1.45 22.00
CA GLU A 126 -10.51 -1.55 23.19
C GLU A 126 -10.65 -0.21 23.93
N ALA A 127 -9.61 0.63 23.89
CA ALA A 127 -9.68 1.98 24.46
C ALA A 127 -10.72 2.86 23.75
N TYR A 128 -10.77 2.79 22.40
CA TYR A 128 -11.76 3.54 21.62
C TYR A 128 -13.17 3.08 21.88
N LYS A 129 -13.40 1.76 21.93
CA LYS A 129 -14.69 1.17 22.22
C LYS A 129 -15.18 1.59 23.61
N LYS A 130 -14.31 1.52 24.62
CA LYS A 130 -14.63 1.94 25.99
C LYS A 130 -15.06 3.40 26.05
N ASN A 131 -14.30 4.29 25.39
CA ASN A 131 -14.63 5.71 25.32
C ASN A 131 -15.96 5.96 24.60
N MET A 132 -16.19 5.27 23.48
CA MET A 132 -17.43 5.38 22.73
C MET A 132 -18.64 4.90 23.53
N PHE A 133 -18.52 3.77 24.23
CA PHE A 133 -19.58 3.26 25.09
C PHE A 133 -19.89 4.23 26.25
N ALA A 134 -18.88 4.83 26.83
CA ALA A 134 -19.04 5.84 27.87
C ALA A 134 -19.72 7.11 27.34
N LEU A 135 -19.35 7.60 26.18
CA LEU A 135 -19.97 8.78 25.55
C LEU A 135 -21.43 8.55 25.14
N LEU A 136 -21.79 7.32 24.81
CA LEU A 136 -23.16 6.91 24.47
C LEU A 136 -23.98 6.49 25.69
N ASP A 137 -23.51 6.72 26.90
CA ASP A 137 -24.17 6.37 28.16
C ASP A 137 -24.61 4.89 28.22
N LYS A 138 -23.75 3.99 27.68
CA LYS A 138 -24.04 2.55 27.71
C LYS A 138 -24.15 2.06 29.18
N PRO A 139 -25.19 1.28 29.57
CA PRO A 139 -25.28 0.70 30.88
C PRO A 139 -24.01 -0.05 31.30
N GLY A 140 -23.53 0.20 32.52
CA GLY A 140 -22.29 -0.34 33.06
C GLY A 140 -21.04 0.52 32.78
N TYR A 141 -21.19 1.67 32.16
CA TYR A 141 -20.10 2.64 31.87
C TYR A 141 -20.33 4.01 32.52
N GLU A 142 -21.15 4.09 33.57
CA GLU A 142 -21.57 5.36 34.18
C GLU A 142 -20.39 6.17 34.73
N LYS A 143 -19.42 5.49 35.33
CA LYS A 143 -18.20 6.14 35.87
C LYS A 143 -17.34 6.75 34.77
N GLU A 144 -17.11 5.99 33.71
CA GLU A 144 -16.35 6.42 32.55
C GLU A 144 -17.06 7.54 31.80
N SER A 145 -18.40 7.46 31.67
CA SER A 145 -19.21 8.51 31.06
C SER A 145 -19.06 9.84 31.77
N LYS A 146 -19.19 9.85 33.10
CA LYS A 146 -19.01 11.04 33.92
C LYS A 146 -17.61 11.63 33.75
N ALA A 147 -16.57 10.79 33.86
CA ALA A 147 -15.18 11.23 33.76
C ALA A 147 -14.84 11.83 32.39
N ILE A 148 -15.35 11.23 31.28
CA ILE A 148 -15.12 11.75 29.92
C ILE A 148 -15.86 13.08 29.72
N LYS A 149 -17.12 13.20 30.17
CA LYS A 149 -17.90 14.43 30.06
C LYS A 149 -17.27 15.57 30.84
N GLU A 150 -16.74 15.32 32.03
CA GLU A 150 -15.99 16.31 32.82
C GLU A 150 -14.71 16.78 32.10
N ARG A 151 -14.04 15.93 31.35
CA ARG A 151 -12.86 16.29 30.56
C ARG A 151 -13.19 17.15 29.33
N LEU A 152 -14.36 16.90 28.71
CA LEU A 152 -14.79 17.63 27.50
C LEU A 152 -15.36 19.00 27.83
N ASN A 153 -15.80 19.23 29.08
CA ASN A 153 -16.34 20.51 29.55
C ASN A 153 -15.27 21.44 30.16
N LYS A 154 -14.00 21.04 30.10
CA LYS A 154 -12.84 21.87 30.45
C LYS A 154 -12.21 22.50 29.23
#